data_d8a93fc83f253ec87885c8955ad364bb
#
_entry.id   d8a93fc83f253ec87885c8955ad364bb
#
_cell.length_a   1.000
_cell.length_b   1.000
_cell.length_c   1.000
_cell.angle_alpha   90.00
_cell.angle_beta   90.00
_cell.angle_gamma   90.00
#
_symmetry.space_group_name_H-M   'P 1'
#
loop_
_entity.id
_entity.type
_entity.pdbx_description
1 polymer ?
#
loop_
_entity_poly.entity_id
_entity_poly.type
_entity_poly.pdbx_seq_one_letter_code
_entity_poly.pdbx_strand_id
1 'polypeptide(L)'
;MFYVDLFATLDRHKVDYLLIGGLAVSLHGVERATMDVDITVAMNPENLASLIETAKQLQLTPVLPVPLESLSDLELLREWHEQKHLEAFSLRSPDLAGVTIDVLLFPPVDFSEMLTRVEKFEVAGTTIKVVSIDDLIALKRAVARPIDWSDIEH
;
A
#
# COMPACT_ATOMS: atom_id res chain seq x y z
N MET A 1 -12.77 13.99 -2.26
CA MET A 1 -12.76 12.55 -2.58
C MET A 1 -11.66 11.87 -1.80
N PHE A 2 -11.98 10.79 -1.11
CA PHE A 2 -11.06 10.14 -0.18
C PHE A 2 -9.73 9.70 -0.82
N TYR A 3 -9.80 9.04 -1.98
CA TYR A 3 -8.58 8.54 -2.61
C TYR A 3 -7.63 9.67 -3.02
N VAL A 4 -8.18 10.75 -3.55
CA VAL A 4 -7.38 11.91 -3.93
C VAL A 4 -6.75 12.54 -2.69
N ASP A 5 -7.51 12.68 -1.61
CA ASP A 5 -7.01 13.24 -0.35
C ASP A 5 -5.89 12.37 0.24
N LEU A 6 -6.04 11.05 0.16
CA LEU A 6 -5.02 10.12 0.64
C LEU A 6 -3.70 10.34 -0.09
N PHE A 7 -3.72 10.31 -1.43
CA PHE A 7 -2.50 10.43 -2.22
C PHE A 7 -1.89 11.84 -2.15
N ALA A 8 -2.74 12.86 -2.08
CA ALA A 8 -2.26 14.23 -1.88
C ALA A 8 -1.56 14.38 -0.52
N THR A 9 -2.09 13.75 0.52
CA THR A 9 -1.49 13.80 1.85
C THR A 9 -0.19 13.01 1.92
N LEU A 10 -0.13 11.85 1.27
CA LEU A 10 1.11 11.08 1.14
C LEU A 10 2.20 11.90 0.47
N ASP A 11 1.87 12.61 -0.61
CA ASP A 11 2.82 13.48 -1.30
C ASP A 11 3.25 14.65 -0.43
N ARG A 12 2.32 15.25 0.30
CA ARG A 12 2.63 16.39 1.18
C ARG A 12 3.64 16.01 2.26
N HIS A 13 3.53 14.80 2.80
CA HIS A 13 4.45 14.29 3.81
C HIS A 13 5.66 13.60 3.19
N LYS A 14 5.79 13.61 1.87
CA LYS A 14 6.92 13.02 1.14
C LYS A 14 7.12 11.54 1.43
N VAL A 15 6.02 10.80 1.53
CA VAL A 15 6.06 9.36 1.70
C VAL A 15 6.48 8.70 0.39
N ASP A 16 7.47 7.83 0.47
CA ASP A 16 7.84 6.98 -0.67
C ASP A 16 6.91 5.77 -0.66
N TYR A 17 5.95 5.77 -1.57
CA TYR A 17 4.95 4.73 -1.70
C TYR A 17 4.74 4.35 -3.15
N LEU A 18 4.17 3.18 -3.36
CA LEU A 18 3.66 2.75 -4.67
C LEU A 18 2.30 2.12 -4.48
N LEU A 19 1.35 2.52 -5.31
CA LEU A 19 0.02 1.91 -5.33
C LEU A 19 0.11 0.55 -6.02
N ILE A 20 -0.41 -0.47 -5.36
CA ILE A 20 -0.46 -1.85 -5.85
C ILE A 20 -1.91 -2.34 -5.78
N GLY A 21 -2.15 -3.59 -6.10
CA GLY A 21 -3.45 -4.22 -5.92
C GLY A 21 -4.52 -3.78 -6.91
N GLY A 22 -5.79 -3.94 -6.50
CA GLY A 22 -6.94 -3.74 -7.37
C GLY A 22 -7.09 -2.34 -7.93
N LEU A 23 -6.84 -1.31 -7.11
CA LEU A 23 -6.95 0.07 -7.57
C LEU A 23 -5.86 0.39 -8.60
N ALA A 24 -4.65 -0.16 -8.44
CA ALA A 24 -3.60 -0.02 -9.44
C ALA A 24 -4.01 -0.66 -10.76
N VAL A 25 -4.62 -1.84 -10.71
CA VAL A 25 -5.13 -2.52 -11.90
C VAL A 25 -6.17 -1.64 -12.60
N SER A 26 -7.06 -1.01 -11.83
CA SER A 26 -8.08 -0.12 -12.37
C SER A 26 -7.48 1.10 -13.06
N LEU A 27 -6.44 1.68 -12.52
CA LEU A 27 -5.77 2.84 -13.12
C LEU A 27 -5.05 2.46 -14.42
N HIS A 28 -4.62 1.21 -14.56
CA HIS A 28 -4.04 0.72 -15.81
C HIS A 28 -5.10 0.40 -16.87
N GLY A 29 -6.36 0.69 -16.60
CA GLY A 29 -7.43 0.58 -17.60
C GLY A 29 -8.29 -0.66 -17.52
N VAL A 30 -8.04 -1.55 -16.57
CA VAL A 30 -8.86 -2.74 -16.37
C VAL A 30 -9.94 -2.39 -15.35
N GLU A 31 -11.19 -2.36 -15.81
CA GLU A 31 -12.31 -2.05 -14.94
C GLU A 31 -12.45 -3.09 -13.82
N ARG A 32 -12.48 -2.60 -12.59
CA ARG A 32 -12.55 -3.48 -11.43
C ARG A 32 -13.16 -2.72 -10.26
N ALA A 33 -14.15 -3.31 -9.61
CA ALA A 33 -14.72 -2.75 -8.41
C ALA A 33 -13.77 -3.01 -7.23
N THR A 34 -13.39 -1.95 -6.52
CA THR A 34 -12.57 -2.09 -5.32
C THR A 34 -12.91 -0.96 -4.35
N MET A 35 -12.90 -1.29 -3.05
CA MET A 35 -13.07 -0.31 -2.00
C MET A 35 -11.78 -0.13 -1.20
N ASP A 36 -10.85 -1.07 -1.31
CA ASP A 36 -9.61 -1.03 -0.54
C ASP A 36 -8.47 -0.43 -1.36
N VAL A 37 -7.54 0.20 -0.65
CA VAL A 37 -6.34 0.76 -1.24
C VAL A 37 -5.16 -0.06 -0.73
N ASP A 38 -4.38 -0.64 -1.65
CA ASP A 38 -3.18 -1.38 -1.31
C ASP A 38 -1.96 -0.58 -1.74
N ILE A 39 -1.08 -0.28 -0.81
CA ILE A 39 0.17 0.39 -1.10
C ILE A 39 1.34 -0.39 -0.52
N THR A 40 2.52 -0.21 -1.10
CA THR A 40 3.76 -0.63 -0.46
C THR A 40 4.62 0.61 -0.29
N VAL A 41 5.50 0.59 0.69
CA VAL A 41 6.29 1.76 1.08
C VAL A 41 7.73 1.38 1.29
N ALA A 42 8.63 2.36 1.17
CA ALA A 42 10.03 2.15 1.53
C ALA A 42 10.12 1.87 3.03
N MET A 43 10.74 0.76 3.40
CA MET A 43 10.83 0.30 4.78
C MET A 43 12.07 0.86 5.47
N ASN A 44 12.02 2.14 5.78
CA ASN A 44 13.06 2.80 6.56
C ASN A 44 12.41 3.74 7.59
N PRO A 45 13.12 4.06 8.69
CA PRO A 45 12.52 4.81 9.79
C PRO A 45 11.93 6.17 9.38
N GLU A 46 12.61 6.88 8.51
CA GLU A 46 12.16 8.21 8.08
C GLU A 46 10.86 8.14 7.28
N ASN A 47 10.78 7.18 6.37
CA ASN A 47 9.59 7.01 5.56
C ASN A 47 8.40 6.51 6.39
N LEU A 48 8.66 5.61 7.33
CA LEU A 48 7.61 5.11 8.22
C LEU A 48 7.10 6.21 9.15
N ALA A 49 7.98 7.10 9.61
CA ALA A 49 7.56 8.26 10.39
C ALA A 49 6.65 9.19 9.57
N SER A 50 6.99 9.41 8.30
CA SER A 50 6.16 10.21 7.39
C SER A 50 4.80 9.56 7.13
N LEU A 51 4.79 8.24 7.03
CA LEU A 51 3.53 7.49 6.88
C LEU A 51 2.65 7.63 8.11
N ILE A 52 3.23 7.57 9.30
CA ILE A 52 2.50 7.77 10.56
C ILE A 52 1.87 9.18 10.60
N GLU A 53 2.62 10.20 10.22
CA GLU A 53 2.09 11.57 10.20
C GLU A 53 0.94 11.70 9.20
N THR A 54 1.06 11.05 8.04
CA THR A 54 -0.03 11.00 7.06
C THR A 54 -1.28 10.37 7.67
N ALA A 55 -1.11 9.23 8.34
CA ALA A 55 -2.22 8.53 8.97
C ALA A 55 -2.88 9.37 10.06
N LYS A 56 -2.08 10.09 10.86
CA LYS A 56 -2.62 10.98 11.90
C LYS A 56 -3.43 12.11 11.30
N GLN A 57 -2.94 12.72 10.23
CA GLN A 57 -3.65 13.81 9.58
C GLN A 57 -5.00 13.35 9.01
N LEU A 58 -5.05 12.13 8.46
CA LEU A 58 -6.26 11.55 7.89
C LEU A 58 -7.10 10.80 8.92
N GLN A 59 -6.67 10.78 10.17
CA GLN A 59 -7.34 10.08 11.28
C GLN A 59 -7.52 8.58 11.01
N LEU A 60 -6.54 7.98 10.34
CA LEU A 60 -6.54 6.54 10.10
C LEU A 60 -6.16 5.80 11.39
N THR A 61 -6.82 4.67 11.63
CA THR A 61 -6.55 3.86 12.80
C THR A 61 -6.20 2.43 12.40
N PRO A 62 -5.29 1.75 13.14
CA PRO A 62 -4.97 0.36 12.84
C PRO A 62 -6.18 -0.55 13.00
N VAL A 63 -6.33 -1.49 12.09
CA VAL A 63 -7.35 -2.54 12.19
C VAL A 63 -6.98 -3.53 13.31
N LEU A 64 -5.69 -3.85 13.43
CA LEU A 64 -5.19 -4.65 14.53
C LEU A 64 -5.21 -3.86 15.84
N PRO A 65 -5.40 -4.52 16.99
CA PRO A 65 -5.42 -3.83 18.29
C PRO A 65 -4.02 -3.46 18.77
N VAL A 66 -3.31 -2.66 17.98
CA VAL A 66 -1.96 -2.19 18.26
C VAL A 66 -1.91 -0.68 18.01
N PRO A 67 -0.97 0.04 18.65
CA PRO A 67 -0.83 1.48 18.40
C PRO A 67 -0.35 1.75 16.96
N LEU A 68 -0.77 2.88 16.41
CA LEU A 68 -0.29 3.34 15.11
C LEU A 68 1.25 3.46 15.10
N GLU A 69 1.82 3.85 16.22
CA GLU A 69 3.27 4.00 16.41
C GLU A 69 4.05 2.70 16.23
N SER A 70 3.36 1.55 16.22
CA SER A 70 3.99 0.28 15.88
C SER A 70 4.66 0.33 14.51
N LEU A 71 4.16 1.16 13.59
CA LEU A 71 4.78 1.36 12.28
C LEU A 71 6.17 2.00 12.35
N SER A 72 6.54 2.61 13.48
CA SER A 72 7.88 3.17 13.65
C SER A 72 8.91 2.15 14.14
N ASP A 73 8.47 0.96 14.54
CA ASP A 73 9.34 -0.07 15.05
C ASP A 73 9.62 -1.12 13.97
N LEU A 74 10.67 -0.89 13.21
CA LEU A 74 11.03 -1.74 12.08
C LEU A 74 11.34 -3.18 12.49
N GLU A 75 11.98 -3.37 13.65
CA GLU A 75 12.28 -4.71 14.16
C GLU A 75 11.01 -5.47 14.52
N LEU A 76 10.05 -4.78 15.14
CA LEU A 76 8.77 -5.37 15.49
C LEU A 76 7.99 -5.77 14.24
N LEU A 77 7.98 -4.90 13.22
CA LEU A 77 7.31 -5.20 11.96
C LEU A 77 7.96 -6.40 11.26
N ARG A 78 9.28 -6.48 11.28
CA ARG A 78 10.00 -7.60 10.70
C ARG A 78 9.69 -8.90 11.44
N GLU A 79 9.63 -8.85 12.77
CA GLU A 79 9.26 -10.00 13.59
C GLU A 79 7.84 -10.49 13.27
N TRP A 80 6.89 -9.55 13.18
CA TRP A 80 5.50 -9.90 12.84
C TRP A 80 5.41 -10.50 11.44
N HIS A 81 6.18 -9.94 10.50
CA HIS A 81 6.21 -10.43 9.13
C HIS A 81 6.76 -11.86 9.04
N GLU A 82 7.88 -12.11 9.71
CA GLU A 82 8.57 -13.41 9.64
C GLU A 82 7.91 -14.48 10.50
N GLN A 83 7.48 -14.15 11.71
CA GLN A 83 6.99 -15.13 12.67
C GLN A 83 5.49 -15.27 12.70
N LYS A 84 4.75 -14.20 12.44
CA LYS A 84 3.29 -14.20 12.45
C LYS A 84 2.67 -14.08 11.07
N HIS A 85 3.48 -14.11 10.04
CA HIS A 85 3.07 -14.02 8.64
C HIS A 85 2.22 -12.79 8.34
N LEU A 86 2.54 -11.66 9.00
CA LEU A 86 1.87 -10.39 8.73
C LEU A 86 2.39 -9.81 7.43
N GLU A 87 1.57 -9.89 6.39
CA GLU A 87 1.94 -9.39 5.06
C GLU A 87 1.64 -7.90 4.92
N ALA A 88 0.55 -7.43 5.52
CA ALA A 88 0.14 -6.06 5.41
C ALA A 88 -0.32 -5.51 6.75
N PHE A 89 -0.05 -4.22 6.97
CA PHE A 89 -0.56 -3.49 8.12
C PHE A 89 -1.75 -2.67 7.63
N SER A 90 -2.94 -2.99 8.10
CA SER A 90 -4.18 -2.39 7.62
C SER A 90 -4.61 -1.22 8.48
N LEU A 91 -5.01 -0.14 7.81
CA LEU A 91 -5.52 1.07 8.44
C LEU A 91 -6.96 1.30 8.01
N ARG A 92 -7.78 1.77 8.93
CA ARG A 92 -9.20 2.05 8.67
C ARG A 92 -9.43 3.55 8.57
N SER A 93 -10.22 3.94 7.57
CA SER A 93 -10.64 5.33 7.42
C SER A 93 -11.91 5.60 8.22
N PRO A 94 -12.00 6.74 8.96
CA PRO A 94 -13.23 7.11 9.64
C PRO A 94 -14.31 7.62 8.69
N ASP A 95 -13.90 8.10 7.50
CA ASP A 95 -14.82 8.74 6.56
C ASP A 95 -15.63 7.76 5.73
N LEU A 96 -15.04 6.57 5.44
CA LEU A 96 -15.68 5.59 4.59
C LEU A 96 -15.69 4.23 5.31
N ALA A 97 -16.86 3.86 5.82
CA ALA A 97 -17.05 2.58 6.52
C ALA A 97 -16.69 1.42 5.59
N GLY A 98 -15.86 0.51 6.08
CA GLY A 98 -15.45 -0.68 5.35
C GLY A 98 -14.29 -0.49 4.39
N VAL A 99 -13.78 0.74 4.23
CA VAL A 99 -12.59 0.97 3.40
C VAL A 99 -11.34 0.84 4.25
N THR A 100 -10.37 0.07 3.77
CA THR A 100 -9.07 -0.07 4.41
C THR A 100 -7.96 0.38 3.49
N ILE A 101 -6.88 0.87 4.09
CA ILE A 101 -5.61 1.10 3.41
C ILE A 101 -4.67 0.03 3.92
N ASP A 102 -4.30 -0.89 3.04
CA ASP A 102 -3.44 -2.02 3.37
C ASP A 102 -2.01 -1.69 2.95
N VAL A 103 -1.11 -1.59 3.92
CA VAL A 103 0.30 -1.28 3.69
C VAL A 103 1.07 -2.59 3.65
N LEU A 104 1.47 -3.01 2.45
CA LEU A 104 2.27 -4.23 2.26
C LEU A 104 3.67 -4.00 2.84
N LEU A 105 4.02 -4.83 3.81
CA LEU A 105 5.32 -4.76 4.48
C LEU A 105 6.32 -5.67 3.77
N PHE A 106 7.56 -5.19 3.62
CA PHE A 106 8.64 -5.99 3.04
C PHE A 106 8.24 -6.68 1.74
N PRO A 107 7.94 -5.90 0.67
CA PRO A 107 7.46 -6.49 -0.57
C PRO A 107 8.47 -7.49 -1.14
N PRO A 108 7.99 -8.56 -1.80
CA PRO A 108 8.87 -9.59 -2.36
C PRO A 108 9.68 -9.13 -3.57
N VAL A 109 9.31 -7.98 -4.17
CA VAL A 109 10.10 -7.33 -5.21
C VAL A 109 10.68 -6.06 -4.60
N ASP A 110 11.96 -5.79 -4.85
CA ASP A 110 12.63 -4.64 -4.24
C ASP A 110 11.93 -3.33 -4.56
N PHE A 111 11.60 -2.57 -3.50
CA PHE A 111 10.87 -1.31 -3.64
C PHE A 111 11.63 -0.32 -4.53
N SER A 112 12.93 -0.19 -4.33
CA SER A 112 13.75 0.75 -5.12
C SER A 112 13.73 0.41 -6.60
N GLU A 113 13.73 -0.86 -6.94
CA GLU A 113 13.63 -1.31 -8.33
C GLU A 113 12.26 -1.00 -8.92
N MET A 114 11.19 -1.29 -8.18
CA MET A 114 9.84 -0.97 -8.62
C MET A 114 9.67 0.54 -8.83
N LEU A 115 10.30 1.34 -7.98
CA LEU A 115 10.23 2.79 -8.08
C LEU A 115 10.85 3.30 -9.38
N THR A 116 11.89 2.63 -9.90
CA THR A 116 12.49 3.02 -11.19
C THR A 116 11.55 2.80 -12.36
N ARG A 117 10.55 1.93 -12.19
CA ARG A 117 9.56 1.60 -13.23
C ARG A 117 8.18 2.20 -12.93
N VAL A 118 8.12 3.13 -11.97
CA VAL A 118 6.85 3.72 -11.54
C VAL A 118 6.13 4.41 -12.71
N GLU A 119 4.82 4.27 -12.71
CA GLU A 119 3.96 5.00 -13.63
C GLU A 119 3.14 6.00 -12.84
N LYS A 120 3.10 7.25 -13.30
CA LYS A 120 2.43 8.32 -12.61
C LYS A 120 1.13 8.65 -13.32
N PHE A 121 0.03 8.66 -12.57
CA PHE A 121 -1.29 9.00 -13.08
C PHE A 121 -1.79 10.27 -12.41
N GLU A 122 -2.30 11.18 -13.23
CA GLU A 122 -2.93 12.40 -12.71
C GLU A 122 -4.42 12.17 -12.53
N VAL A 123 -4.90 12.34 -11.30
CA VAL A 123 -6.31 12.20 -10.96
C VAL A 123 -6.73 13.41 -10.15
N ALA A 124 -7.65 14.19 -10.68
CA ALA A 124 -8.18 15.39 -10.01
C ALA A 124 -7.08 16.32 -9.48
N GLY A 125 -6.03 16.52 -10.29
CA GLY A 125 -4.92 17.39 -9.93
C GLY A 125 -3.88 16.79 -9.00
N THR A 126 -4.02 15.52 -8.66
CA THR A 126 -3.09 14.82 -7.77
C THR A 126 -2.35 13.74 -8.55
N THR A 127 -1.04 13.65 -8.36
CA THR A 127 -0.23 12.59 -8.97
C THR A 127 -0.25 11.36 -8.09
N ILE A 128 -0.63 10.22 -8.68
CA ILE A 128 -0.63 8.93 -8.00
C ILE A 128 0.50 8.09 -8.57
N LYS A 129 1.36 7.59 -7.71
CA LYS A 129 2.49 6.73 -8.10
C LYS A 129 2.04 5.29 -8.09
N VAL A 130 2.04 4.66 -9.27
CA VAL A 130 1.49 3.32 -9.47
C VAL A 130 2.60 2.39 -9.95
N VAL A 131 2.65 1.18 -9.40
CA VAL A 131 3.61 0.19 -9.88
C VAL A 131 3.28 -0.19 -11.33
N SER A 132 4.29 -0.59 -12.10
CA SER A 132 4.10 -1.05 -13.48
C SER A 132 3.26 -2.33 -13.50
N ILE A 133 2.65 -2.61 -14.65
CA ILE A 133 1.88 -3.86 -14.84
C ILE A 133 2.77 -5.08 -14.60
N ASP A 134 4.01 -5.04 -15.09
CA ASP A 134 4.94 -6.15 -14.88
C ASP A 134 5.24 -6.39 -13.40
N ASP A 135 5.40 -5.32 -12.63
CA ASP A 135 5.63 -5.43 -11.19
C ASP A 135 4.38 -5.90 -10.45
N LEU A 136 3.18 -5.50 -10.90
CA LEU A 136 1.93 -6.02 -10.34
C LEU A 136 1.85 -7.54 -10.50
N ILE A 137 2.21 -8.03 -11.69
CA ILE A 137 2.22 -9.46 -11.98
C ILE A 137 3.25 -10.16 -11.10
N ALA A 138 4.45 -9.59 -10.98
CA ALA A 138 5.52 -10.15 -10.17
C ALA A 138 5.13 -10.25 -8.69
N LEU A 139 4.50 -9.19 -8.15
CA LEU A 139 4.01 -9.21 -6.76
C LEU A 139 2.95 -10.28 -6.53
N LYS A 140 2.01 -10.39 -7.46
CA LYS A 140 0.93 -11.40 -7.36
C LYS A 140 1.51 -12.81 -7.38
N ARG A 141 2.46 -13.07 -8.25
CA ARG A 141 3.09 -14.39 -8.36
C ARG A 141 3.94 -14.75 -7.16
N ALA A 142 4.66 -13.76 -6.62
CA ALA A 142 5.57 -13.99 -5.49
C ALA A 142 4.85 -14.39 -4.21
N VAL A 143 3.59 -13.91 -4.01
CA VAL A 143 2.79 -14.25 -2.82
C VAL A 143 1.69 -15.27 -3.13
N ALA A 144 1.62 -15.79 -4.36
CA ALA A 144 0.57 -16.69 -4.78
C ALA A 144 0.64 -18.03 -4.03
N ARG A 145 -0.51 -18.50 -3.59
CA ARG A 145 -0.72 -19.84 -3.04
C ARG A 145 -1.47 -20.65 -4.12
N PRO A 146 -1.62 -21.96 -3.94
CA PRO A 146 -2.32 -22.78 -4.95
C PRO A 146 -3.66 -22.22 -5.39
N ILE A 147 -4.42 -21.65 -4.49
CA ILE A 147 -5.72 -21.06 -4.81
C ILE A 147 -5.57 -19.76 -5.62
N ASP A 148 -4.47 -19.03 -5.40
CA ASP A 148 -4.21 -17.76 -6.11
C ASP A 148 -3.74 -17.98 -7.54
N TRP A 149 -3.12 -19.12 -7.83
CA TRP A 149 -2.71 -19.47 -9.19
C TRP A 149 -3.89 -19.50 -10.15
N SER A 150 -5.04 -19.92 -9.66
CA SER A 150 -6.27 -19.92 -10.44
C SER A 150 -6.65 -18.50 -10.88
N ASP A 151 -6.49 -17.52 -10.00
CA ASP A 151 -6.77 -16.12 -10.30
C ASP A 151 -5.80 -15.54 -11.31
N ILE A 152 -4.54 -15.93 -11.25
CA ILE A 152 -3.52 -15.47 -12.20
C ILE A 152 -3.80 -15.98 -13.61
N GLU A 153 -4.27 -17.21 -13.73
CA GLU A 153 -4.57 -17.84 -15.02
C GLU A 153 -5.86 -17.33 -15.64
N HIS A 154 -6.73 -16.77 -14.86
CA HIS A 154 -8.01 -16.21 -15.28
C HIS A 154 -7.96 -14.70 -15.39
#